data_de869030759e6e2da8e52a2c739b1a62
#
_entry.id   de869030759e6e2da8e52a2c739b1a62
#
_cell.length_a   1.000
_cell.length_b   1.000
_cell.length_c   1.000
_cell.angle_alpha   90.00
_cell.angle_beta   90.00
_cell.angle_gamma   90.00
#
_symmetry.space_group_name_H-M   'P 1'
#
loop_
_entity.id
_entity.type
_entity.pdbx_description
1 polymer ?
#
loop_
_entity_poly.entity_id
_entity_poly.type
_entity_poly.pdbx_seq_one_letter_code
_entity_poly.pdbx_strand_id
1 'polypeptide(L)'
;MAHQTSCASYTSGRVGLSSATAVVADAAGREQTQHGSPLFPIACYAEDLSCYSVAWHWHEEFEFILAALGPIHVDVNKTRLTLQTGQGVFINSGALHAVEPAEGRALLHSGVFQPRLVGGMDTVF
;
A
#
# COMPACT_ATOMS: atom_id res chain seq x y z
N MET A 1 6.91 31.16 2.96
CA MET A 1 6.53 30.48 4.24
C MET A 1 6.06 29.08 3.90
N ALA A 2 6.85 28.09 4.27
CA ALA A 2 6.41 26.71 4.14
C ALA A 2 5.31 26.44 5.17
N HIS A 3 4.08 26.25 4.73
CA HIS A 3 3.06 25.68 5.59
C HIS A 3 3.49 24.23 5.89
N GLN A 4 3.98 24.00 7.09
CA GLN A 4 4.03 22.65 7.64
C GLN A 4 2.58 22.19 7.79
N THR A 5 2.09 21.51 6.79
CA THR A 5 0.87 20.73 6.94
C THR A 5 1.24 19.59 7.88
N SER A 6 0.80 19.68 9.13
CA SER A 6 0.96 18.56 10.05
C SER A 6 0.21 17.40 9.44
N CYS A 7 0.94 16.32 9.13
CA CYS A 7 0.34 15.06 8.76
C CYS A 7 -0.43 14.52 9.95
N ALA A 8 -1.72 14.81 10.00
CA ALA A 8 -2.59 14.16 10.94
C ALA A 8 -2.62 12.68 10.57
N SER A 9 -2.12 11.83 11.48
CA SER A 9 -2.31 10.39 11.35
C SER A 9 -3.81 10.12 11.32
N TYR A 10 -4.32 9.74 10.18
CA TYR A 10 -5.70 9.32 10.04
C TYR A 10 -5.84 7.93 10.63
N THR A 11 -6.17 7.86 11.90
CA THR A 11 -6.62 6.63 12.54
C THR A 11 -8.13 6.57 12.44
N SER A 12 -8.63 5.91 11.43
CA SER A 12 -10.01 5.47 11.44
C SER A 12 -10.14 4.34 12.46
N GLY A 13 -10.86 4.59 13.54
CA GLY A 13 -10.99 3.68 14.68
C GLY A 13 -11.80 2.42 14.41
N ARG A 14 -11.50 1.70 13.33
CA ARG A 14 -12.09 0.39 13.05
C ARG A 14 -11.01 -0.64 12.74
N VAL A 15 -11.26 -1.82 13.30
CA VAL A 15 -10.47 -3.05 13.20
C VAL A 15 -9.72 -3.17 11.88
N GLY A 16 -8.40 -3.15 11.94
CA GLY A 16 -7.53 -3.46 10.82
C GLY A 16 -7.00 -2.30 10.00
N LEU A 17 -7.35 -1.03 10.28
CA LEU A 17 -6.71 0.11 9.64
C LEU A 17 -5.57 0.64 10.50
N SER A 18 -4.37 0.52 9.97
CA SER A 18 -3.16 1.09 10.56
C SER A 18 -2.74 2.31 9.76
N SER A 19 -2.28 3.36 10.43
CA SER A 19 -1.54 4.41 9.73
C SER A 19 -0.19 3.84 9.31
N ALA A 20 0.13 3.96 8.03
CA ALA A 20 1.39 3.44 7.54
C ALA A 20 2.55 4.26 8.11
N THR A 21 3.51 3.56 8.62
CA THR A 21 4.85 4.05 8.86
C THR A 21 5.67 3.86 7.59
N ALA A 22 6.80 4.57 7.49
CA ALA A 22 7.73 4.38 6.37
C ALA A 22 8.04 2.90 6.16
N VAL A 23 8.12 2.48 4.89
CA VAL A 23 8.50 1.11 4.53
C VAL A 23 9.88 0.80 5.09
N VAL A 24 9.98 -0.30 5.83
CA VAL A 24 11.25 -0.86 6.30
C VAL A 24 11.56 -2.07 5.43
N ALA A 25 12.56 -1.95 4.59
CA ALA A 25 12.97 -3.00 3.67
C ALA A 25 14.43 -3.41 3.92
N ASP A 26 14.76 -4.66 3.60
CA ASP A 26 16.14 -5.13 3.60
C ASP A 26 16.91 -4.66 2.36
N ALA A 27 18.17 -5.06 2.24
CA ALA A 27 19.03 -4.67 1.12
C ALA A 27 18.54 -5.17 -0.25
N ALA A 28 17.68 -6.20 -0.28
CA ALA A 28 17.07 -6.71 -1.51
C ALA A 28 15.71 -6.04 -1.81
N GLY A 29 15.29 -5.08 -0.99
CA GLY A 29 14.01 -4.39 -1.15
C GLY A 29 12.82 -5.14 -0.58
N ARG A 30 13.02 -6.27 0.13
CA ARG A 30 11.95 -7.00 0.77
C ARG A 30 11.46 -6.26 2.01
N GLU A 31 10.17 -5.98 2.06
CA GLU A 31 9.56 -5.36 3.22
C GLU A 31 9.63 -6.28 4.44
N GLN A 32 10.01 -5.71 5.58
CA GLN A 32 10.15 -6.45 6.84
C GLN A 32 8.88 -6.38 7.71
N THR A 33 7.89 -5.62 7.32
CA THR A 33 6.63 -5.50 8.04
C THR A 33 5.79 -6.76 7.84
N GLN A 34 5.29 -7.32 8.94
CA GLN A 34 4.32 -8.41 8.88
C GLN A 34 2.93 -7.84 8.62
N HIS A 35 2.28 -8.31 7.55
CA HIS A 35 0.91 -7.94 7.20
C HIS A 35 -0.07 -9.04 7.61
N GLY A 36 -0.97 -8.69 8.54
CA GLY A 36 -1.94 -9.64 9.05
C GLY A 36 -1.34 -10.64 10.04
N SER A 37 -2.09 -11.68 10.32
CA SER A 37 -1.72 -12.74 11.26
C SER A 37 -2.14 -14.11 10.71
N PRO A 38 -1.69 -15.24 11.31
CA PRO A 38 -2.15 -16.56 10.90
C PRO A 38 -3.67 -16.75 10.98
N LEU A 39 -4.33 -16.09 11.92
CA LEU A 39 -5.79 -16.14 12.07
C LEU A 39 -6.52 -15.11 11.20
N PHE A 40 -5.85 -14.04 10.83
CA PHE A 40 -6.41 -12.97 10.00
C PHE A 40 -5.35 -12.51 8.98
N PRO A 41 -5.24 -13.21 7.84
CA PRO A 41 -4.13 -13.04 6.90
C PRO A 41 -4.31 -11.85 5.94
N ILE A 42 -4.84 -10.75 6.44
CA ILE A 42 -5.00 -9.49 5.70
C ILE A 42 -4.71 -8.30 6.62
N ALA A 43 -4.09 -7.29 6.06
CA ALA A 43 -3.93 -5.98 6.69
C ALA A 43 -4.46 -4.90 5.75
N CYS A 44 -5.22 -3.96 6.28
CA CYS A 44 -5.75 -2.83 5.54
C CYS A 44 -5.13 -1.53 6.04
N TYR A 45 -4.77 -0.66 5.11
CA TYR A 45 -4.10 0.61 5.39
C TYR A 45 -4.85 1.76 4.75
N ALA A 46 -4.83 2.91 5.44
CA ALA A 46 -5.24 4.19 4.89
C ALA A 46 -4.08 5.17 5.05
N GLU A 47 -3.64 5.75 3.95
CA GLU A 47 -2.42 6.56 3.91
C GLU A 47 -2.70 7.91 3.28
N ASP A 48 -2.20 8.97 3.91
CA ASP A 48 -2.20 10.32 3.34
C ASP A 48 -0.85 10.56 2.66
N LEU A 49 -0.84 10.43 1.33
CA LEU A 49 0.35 10.62 0.52
C LEU A 49 0.75 12.09 0.37
N SER A 50 -0.03 13.03 0.91
CA SER A 50 0.37 14.45 0.95
C SER A 50 1.64 14.66 1.78
N CYS A 51 1.98 13.73 2.63
CA CYS A 51 3.04 13.82 3.61
C CYS A 51 4.24 12.93 3.31
N TYR A 52 4.06 11.88 2.54
CA TYR A 52 5.13 10.94 2.19
C TYR A 52 4.78 10.11 0.97
N SER A 53 5.77 9.46 0.43
CA SER A 53 5.62 8.47 -0.63
C SER A 53 5.95 7.08 -0.08
N VAL A 54 5.35 6.06 -0.66
CA VAL A 54 5.67 4.67 -0.34
C VAL A 54 6.87 4.27 -1.18
N ALA A 55 8.01 4.05 -0.53
CA ALA A 55 9.27 3.70 -1.20
C ALA A 55 9.20 2.34 -1.90
N TRP A 56 10.07 2.13 -2.87
CA TRP A 56 10.22 0.85 -3.57
C TRP A 56 10.43 -0.30 -2.60
N HIS A 57 9.56 -1.31 -2.69
CA HIS A 57 9.62 -2.53 -1.88
C HIS A 57 8.86 -3.66 -2.58
N TRP A 58 9.03 -4.87 -2.06
CA TRP A 58 8.24 -6.02 -2.44
C TRP A 58 7.94 -6.89 -1.21
N HIS A 59 6.91 -7.69 -1.32
CA HIS A 59 6.49 -8.65 -0.32
C HIS A 59 5.83 -9.86 -0.99
N GLU A 60 5.69 -10.95 -0.26
CA GLU A 60 5.09 -12.19 -0.80
C GLU A 60 3.57 -12.13 -0.87
N GLU A 61 2.96 -11.21 -0.16
CA GLU A 61 1.54 -10.98 -0.16
C GLU A 61 1.07 -10.34 -1.48
N PHE A 62 -0.19 -10.56 -1.80
CA PHE A 62 -0.90 -9.74 -2.79
C PHE A 62 -1.30 -8.42 -2.18
N GLU A 63 -1.45 -7.40 -3.00
CA GLU A 63 -1.92 -6.09 -2.56
C GLU A 63 -2.95 -5.54 -3.54
N PHE A 64 -4.00 -4.92 -2.99
CA PHE A 64 -4.92 -4.11 -3.75
C PHE A 64 -4.80 -2.66 -3.29
N ILE A 65 -4.56 -1.75 -4.24
CA ILE A 65 -4.43 -0.32 -3.98
C ILE A 65 -5.60 0.40 -4.61
N LEU A 66 -6.27 1.24 -3.82
CA LEU A 66 -7.34 2.13 -4.26
C LEU A 66 -6.94 3.59 -4.05
N ALA A 67 -7.05 4.40 -5.09
CA ALA A 67 -6.94 5.84 -4.94
C ALA A 67 -8.25 6.39 -4.35
N ALA A 68 -8.29 6.56 -3.05
CA ALA A 68 -9.45 7.17 -2.38
C ALA A 68 -9.57 8.66 -2.72
N LEU A 69 -8.44 9.32 -2.92
CA LEU A 69 -8.31 10.65 -3.52
C LEU A 69 -7.05 10.65 -4.38
N GLY A 70 -7.22 10.79 -5.68
CA GLY A 70 -6.12 10.85 -6.66
C GLY A 70 -5.90 12.25 -7.22
N PRO A 71 -5.04 12.36 -8.24
CA PRO A 71 -4.33 11.25 -8.87
C PRO A 71 -3.12 10.76 -8.06
N ILE A 72 -2.85 9.47 -8.14
CA ILE A 72 -1.65 8.84 -7.57
C ILE A 72 -0.88 8.09 -8.66
N HIS A 73 0.44 8.05 -8.54
CA HIS A 73 1.29 7.20 -9.35
C HIS A 73 1.58 5.90 -8.59
N VAL A 74 1.34 4.79 -9.25
CA VAL A 74 1.75 3.46 -8.76
C VAL A 74 2.77 2.91 -9.75
N ASP A 75 3.98 2.73 -9.30
CA ASP A 75 5.04 2.11 -10.08
C ASP A 75 5.11 0.62 -9.72
N VAL A 76 4.99 -0.22 -10.72
CA VAL A 76 5.09 -1.67 -10.57
C VAL A 76 6.14 -2.18 -11.55
N ASN A 77 7.24 -2.73 -11.02
CA ASN A 77 8.41 -3.12 -11.78
C ASN A 77 8.90 -1.94 -12.64
N LYS A 78 8.70 -1.97 -13.96
CA LYS A 78 9.14 -0.91 -14.89
C LYS A 78 7.98 -0.11 -15.47
N THR A 79 6.78 -0.28 -14.94
CA THR A 79 5.56 0.35 -15.48
C THR A 79 5.01 1.34 -14.47
N ARG A 80 4.72 2.55 -14.91
CA ARG A 80 4.01 3.56 -14.11
C ARG A 80 2.54 3.61 -14.51
N LEU A 81 1.67 3.48 -13.52
CA LEU A 81 0.23 3.68 -13.66
C LEU A 81 -0.17 4.96 -12.94
N THR A 82 -1.15 5.67 -13.49
CA THR A 82 -1.77 6.80 -12.81
C THR A 82 -3.21 6.44 -12.47
N LEU A 83 -3.53 6.44 -11.19
CA LEU A 83 -4.88 6.15 -10.70
C LEU A 83 -5.58 7.45 -10.36
N GLN A 84 -6.73 7.68 -10.99
CA GLN A 84 -7.65 8.73 -10.60
C GLN A 84 -8.48 8.30 -9.40
N THR A 85 -9.12 9.25 -8.73
CA THR A 85 -10.02 8.94 -7.60
C THR A 85 -11.02 7.84 -7.97
N GLY A 86 -11.10 6.81 -7.13
CA GLY A 86 -11.98 5.66 -7.33
C GLY A 86 -11.40 4.53 -8.18
N GLN A 87 -10.21 4.72 -8.76
CA GLN A 87 -9.52 3.66 -9.51
C GLN A 87 -8.60 2.86 -8.60
N GLY A 88 -8.44 1.58 -8.91
CA GLY A 88 -7.59 0.68 -8.16
C GLY A 88 -6.71 -0.18 -9.05
N VAL A 89 -5.71 -0.80 -8.43
CA VAL A 89 -4.79 -1.73 -9.08
C VAL A 89 -4.50 -2.90 -8.16
N PHE A 90 -4.37 -4.07 -8.75
CA PHE A 90 -3.94 -5.28 -8.06
C PHE A 90 -2.46 -5.52 -8.32
N ILE A 91 -1.71 -5.77 -7.26
CA ILE A 91 -0.27 -6.02 -7.30
C ILE A 91 -0.01 -7.48 -6.92
N ASN A 92 0.64 -8.20 -7.81
CA ASN A 92 1.00 -9.59 -7.60
C ASN A 92 2.05 -9.77 -6.51
N SER A 93 2.06 -10.94 -5.91
CA SER A 93 3.11 -11.40 -5.01
C SER A 93 4.49 -11.20 -5.63
N GLY A 94 5.41 -10.66 -4.87
CA GLY A 94 6.80 -10.45 -5.27
C GLY A 94 7.05 -9.30 -6.25
N ALA A 95 6.03 -8.59 -6.69
CA ALA A 95 6.22 -7.46 -7.60
C ALA A 95 6.81 -6.25 -6.85
N LEU A 96 7.91 -5.71 -7.38
CA LEU A 96 8.53 -4.49 -6.85
C LEU A 96 7.64 -3.29 -7.17
N HIS A 97 7.27 -2.52 -6.17
CA HIS A 97 6.36 -1.39 -6.35
C HIS A 97 6.64 -0.21 -5.43
N ALA A 98 6.16 0.94 -5.85
CA ALA A 98 6.23 2.19 -5.12
C ALA A 98 4.98 3.02 -5.41
N VAL A 99 4.63 3.93 -4.51
CA VAL A 99 3.47 4.81 -4.66
C VAL A 99 3.84 6.22 -4.28
N GLU A 100 3.41 7.19 -5.10
CA GLU A 100 3.58 8.61 -4.80
C GLU A 100 2.37 9.42 -5.27
N PRO A 101 2.10 10.60 -4.69
CA PRO A 101 1.08 11.48 -5.21
C PRO A 101 1.50 11.99 -6.60
N ALA A 102 0.57 12.06 -7.54
CA ALA A 102 0.84 12.63 -8.86
C ALA A 102 0.83 14.15 -8.80
N GLU A 103 -0.11 14.72 -8.07
CA GLU A 103 -0.22 16.15 -7.81
C GLU A 103 -1.08 16.42 -6.57
N GLY A 104 -0.69 17.39 -5.77
CA GLY A 104 -1.45 17.85 -4.62
C GLY A 104 -1.67 16.78 -3.54
N ARG A 105 -2.80 16.87 -2.87
CA ARG A 105 -3.21 15.94 -1.82
C ARG A 105 -3.70 14.63 -2.43
N ALA A 106 -3.26 13.52 -1.87
CA ALA A 106 -3.70 12.20 -2.31
C ALA A 106 -3.90 11.26 -1.11
N LEU A 107 -4.94 10.45 -1.19
CA LEU A 107 -5.28 9.45 -0.18
C LEU A 107 -5.31 8.07 -0.83
N LEU A 108 -4.66 7.12 -0.17
CA LEU A 108 -4.59 5.73 -0.62
C LEU A 108 -5.25 4.82 0.40
N HIS A 109 -6.03 3.86 -0.07
CA HIS A 109 -6.42 2.70 0.72
C HIS A 109 -5.78 1.46 0.12
N SER A 110 -5.27 0.57 0.94
CA SER A 110 -4.73 -0.70 0.47
C SER A 110 -5.15 -1.88 1.34
N GLY A 111 -5.21 -3.04 0.72
CA GLY A 111 -5.36 -4.32 1.38
C GLY A 111 -4.20 -5.22 0.98
N VAL A 112 -3.43 -5.67 1.96
CA VAL A 112 -2.30 -6.58 1.79
C VAL A 112 -2.69 -7.92 2.40
N PHE A 113 -2.69 -8.98 1.61
CA PHE A 113 -3.23 -10.26 2.04
C PHE A 113 -2.40 -11.44 1.53
N GLN A 114 -2.37 -12.48 2.34
CA GLN A 114 -1.66 -13.70 2.01
C GLN A 114 -2.38 -14.47 0.90
N PRO A 115 -1.63 -15.12 -0.02
CA PRO A 115 -2.22 -15.91 -1.11
C PRO A 115 -3.23 -16.95 -0.64
N ARG A 116 -3.04 -17.54 0.53
CA ARG A 116 -3.96 -18.53 1.11
C ARG A 116 -5.37 -18.00 1.37
N LEU A 117 -5.53 -16.66 1.45
CA LEU A 117 -6.86 -16.06 1.64
C LEU A 117 -7.78 -16.31 0.43
N VAL A 118 -7.22 -16.36 -0.77
CA VAL A 118 -7.98 -16.48 -2.03
C VAL A 118 -7.95 -17.88 -2.62
N GLY A 119 -6.90 -18.66 -2.37
CA GLY A 119 -6.67 -19.93 -3.07
C GLY A 119 -6.76 -21.19 -2.23
N GLY A 120 -6.95 -21.06 -0.93
CA GLY A 120 -6.77 -22.20 -0.04
C GLY A 120 -5.31 -22.62 0.09
N MET A 121 -5.03 -23.64 0.90
CA MET A 121 -3.65 -23.97 1.28
C MET A 121 -2.82 -24.62 0.17
N ASP A 122 -3.45 -25.18 -0.84
CA ASP A 122 -2.79 -25.98 -1.87
C ASP A 122 -2.85 -25.35 -3.26
N THR A 123 -3.33 -24.13 -3.38
CA THR A 123 -3.43 -23.48 -4.68
C THR A 123 -2.17 -22.67 -4.97
N VAL A 124 -1.45 -23.10 -5.97
CA VAL A 124 -0.32 -22.36 -6.53
C VAL A 124 -0.84 -21.49 -7.67
N PHE A 125 -0.69 -20.22 -7.53
CA PHE A 125 -1.02 -19.24 -8.56
C PHE A 125 0.22 -18.84 -9.36
#